data_9c075b51b2fd41107df6196d9c1db602
#
_entry.id   9c075b51b2fd41107df6196d9c1db602
#
_cell.length_a   1.000
_cell.length_b   1.000
_cell.length_c   1.000
_cell.angle_alpha   90.00
_cell.angle_beta   90.00
_cell.angle_gamma   90.00
#
_symmetry.space_group_name_H-M   'P 1'
#
loop_
_entity.id
_entity.type
_entity.pdbx_description
1 polymer ?
#
loop_
_entity_poly.entity_id
_entity_poly.type
_entity_poly.pdbx_seq_one_letter_code
_entity_poly.pdbx_strand_id
1 'polypeptide(L)'
;MCIRDRALHAAIDYLENLGMDKVEAHEEALTKRCLEGMEKIPHIHIIGSTDPTEKTGVITFTIDGVHPHDAATILDSFGIAIRSGHHCAQPLGAHLGVEASNRASFYIYNTEEEVDYFLEKLPLVRKQMGFKD
;
A
#
# COMPACT_ATOMS: atom_id res chain seq x y z
N MET A 1 0.64 15.45 -31.90
CA MET A 1 0.75 14.29 -31.00
C MET A 1 1.75 14.61 -29.91
N CYS A 2 1.31 14.63 -28.66
CA CYS A 2 2.11 14.99 -27.50
C CYS A 2 3.10 13.87 -27.14
N ILE A 3 4.26 14.19 -26.55
CA ILE A 3 5.21 13.18 -26.03
C ILE A 3 4.53 12.26 -25.03
N ARG A 4 3.62 12.78 -24.20
CA ARG A 4 2.85 12.00 -23.23
C ARG A 4 1.93 10.98 -23.89
N ASP A 5 1.32 11.29 -25.03
CA ASP A 5 0.43 10.37 -25.75
C ASP A 5 1.22 9.15 -26.26
N ARG A 6 2.44 9.39 -26.77
CA ARG A 6 3.34 8.31 -27.22
C ARG A 6 3.86 7.46 -26.08
N ALA A 7 4.17 8.08 -24.93
CA ALA A 7 4.60 7.36 -23.74
C ALA A 7 3.47 6.49 -23.18
N LEU A 8 2.23 7.00 -23.16
CA LEU A 8 1.05 6.23 -22.74
C LEU A 8 0.79 5.05 -23.68
N HIS A 9 0.91 5.25 -25.00
CA HIS A 9 0.75 4.18 -25.99
C HIS A 9 1.78 3.05 -25.74
N ALA A 10 3.04 3.40 -25.58
CA ALA A 10 4.08 2.41 -25.27
C ALA A 10 3.85 1.67 -23.94
N ALA A 11 3.29 2.34 -22.93
CA ALA A 11 2.94 1.71 -21.66
C ALA A 11 1.76 0.73 -21.81
N ILE A 12 0.77 1.07 -22.64
CA ILE A 12 -0.36 0.19 -22.95
C ILE A 12 0.15 -1.06 -23.68
N ASP A 13 0.94 -0.88 -24.73
CA ASP A 13 1.54 -2.00 -25.49
C ASP A 13 2.36 -2.92 -24.58
N TYR A 14 3.10 -2.33 -23.64
CA TYR A 14 3.89 -3.10 -22.68
C TYR A 14 2.99 -3.99 -21.79
N LEU A 15 1.92 -3.43 -21.22
CA LEU A 15 0.99 -4.17 -20.38
C LEU A 15 0.20 -5.24 -21.15
N GLU A 16 -0.25 -4.92 -22.37
CA GLU A 16 -0.91 -5.88 -23.25
C GLU A 16 -0.01 -7.07 -23.60
N ASN A 17 1.29 -6.82 -23.84
CA ASN A 17 2.28 -7.88 -24.08
C ASN A 17 2.58 -8.75 -22.86
N LEU A 18 2.49 -8.19 -21.65
CA LEU A 18 2.56 -8.98 -20.40
C LEU A 18 1.31 -9.86 -20.22
N GLY A 19 0.16 -9.36 -20.65
CA GLY A 19 -1.16 -9.93 -20.43
C GLY A 19 -1.80 -9.42 -19.14
N MET A 20 -2.91 -8.71 -19.29
CA MET A 20 -3.60 -8.08 -18.13
C MET A 20 -4.06 -9.11 -17.09
N ASP A 21 -4.47 -10.31 -17.52
CA ASP A 21 -4.84 -11.40 -16.61
C ASP A 21 -3.68 -11.80 -15.69
N LYS A 22 -2.44 -11.77 -16.18
CA LYS A 22 -1.25 -12.08 -15.39
C LYS A 22 -0.92 -10.94 -14.42
N VAL A 23 -1.11 -9.70 -14.87
CA VAL A 23 -0.92 -8.51 -14.03
C VAL A 23 -1.90 -8.55 -12.86
N GLU A 24 -3.19 -8.79 -13.13
CA GLU A 24 -4.23 -8.90 -12.11
C GLU A 24 -3.93 -10.03 -11.11
N ALA A 25 -3.62 -11.22 -11.60
CA ALA A 25 -3.29 -12.37 -10.73
C ALA A 25 -2.06 -12.10 -9.84
N HIS A 26 -1.06 -11.40 -10.36
CA HIS A 26 0.12 -11.02 -9.57
C HIS A 26 -0.22 -9.99 -8.49
N GLU A 27 -0.95 -8.93 -8.83
CA GLU A 27 -1.40 -7.93 -7.86
C GLU A 27 -2.29 -8.55 -6.78
N GLU A 28 -3.22 -9.45 -7.14
CA GLU A 28 -4.08 -10.16 -6.20
C GLU A 28 -3.26 -11.01 -5.22
N ALA A 29 -2.25 -11.74 -5.71
CA ALA A 29 -1.39 -12.56 -4.88
C ALA A 29 -0.62 -11.71 -3.85
N LEU A 30 0.00 -10.59 -4.28
CA LEU A 30 0.72 -9.68 -3.38
C LEU A 30 -0.24 -9.01 -2.37
N THR A 31 -1.41 -8.57 -2.83
CA THR A 31 -2.44 -7.94 -2.00
C THR A 31 -2.94 -8.90 -0.93
N LYS A 32 -3.28 -10.14 -1.30
CA LYS A 32 -3.71 -11.19 -0.38
C LYS A 32 -2.66 -11.45 0.69
N ARG A 33 -1.40 -11.66 0.28
CA ARG A 33 -0.29 -11.89 1.20
C ARG A 33 -0.12 -10.75 2.20
N CYS A 34 -0.20 -9.51 1.71
CA CYS A 34 -0.08 -8.33 2.56
C CYS A 34 -1.25 -8.19 3.54
N LEU A 35 -2.49 -8.38 3.09
CA LEU A 35 -3.68 -8.32 3.95
C LEU A 35 -3.62 -9.37 5.06
N GLU A 36 -3.35 -10.63 4.72
CA GLU A 36 -3.21 -11.74 5.69
C GLU A 36 -2.09 -11.50 6.71
N GLY A 37 -1.04 -10.81 6.31
CA GLY A 37 0.05 -10.42 7.19
C GLY A 37 -0.33 -9.27 8.12
N MET A 38 -0.95 -8.23 7.57
CA MET A 38 -1.36 -7.05 8.33
C MET A 38 -2.45 -7.36 9.37
N GLU A 39 -3.38 -8.27 9.09
CA GLU A 39 -4.41 -8.70 10.04
C GLU A 39 -3.83 -9.33 11.32
N LYS A 40 -2.61 -9.89 11.25
CA LYS A 40 -1.91 -10.49 12.40
C LYS A 40 -1.14 -9.47 13.24
N ILE A 41 -0.98 -8.25 12.73
CA ILE A 41 -0.23 -7.19 13.41
C ILE A 41 -1.22 -6.37 14.23
N PRO A 42 -1.12 -6.35 15.56
CA PRO A 42 -2.00 -5.54 16.39
C PRO A 42 -1.80 -4.05 16.07
N HIS A 43 -2.84 -3.25 16.34
CA HIS A 43 -2.82 -1.79 16.14
C HIS A 43 -2.76 -1.31 14.67
N ILE A 44 -2.89 -2.20 13.70
CA ILE A 44 -3.06 -1.85 12.29
C ILE A 44 -4.55 -1.94 11.94
N HIS A 45 -5.06 -0.87 11.34
CA HIS A 45 -6.45 -0.81 10.86
C HIS A 45 -6.47 -0.62 9.35
N ILE A 46 -6.93 -1.63 8.64
CA ILE A 46 -7.11 -1.59 7.19
C ILE A 46 -8.38 -0.81 6.88
N ILE A 47 -8.29 0.13 5.94
CA ILE A 47 -9.44 0.92 5.48
C ILE A 47 -9.99 0.29 4.21
N GLY A 48 -11.29 0.01 4.22
CA GLY A 48 -12.02 -0.65 3.13
C GLY A 48 -12.06 -2.18 3.29
N SER A 49 -12.42 -2.88 2.22
CA SER A 49 -12.54 -4.35 2.23
C SER A 49 -11.21 -5.03 2.56
N THR A 50 -11.27 -6.16 3.25
CA THR A 50 -10.13 -7.09 3.44
C THR A 50 -10.16 -8.27 2.47
N ASP A 51 -11.15 -8.31 1.57
CA ASP A 51 -11.21 -9.28 0.49
C ASP A 51 -10.22 -8.87 -0.62
N PRO A 52 -9.20 -9.68 -0.94
CA PRO A 52 -8.23 -9.36 -1.97
C PRO A 52 -8.86 -9.26 -3.38
N THR A 53 -9.98 -9.92 -3.63
CA THR A 53 -10.69 -9.88 -4.93
C THR A 53 -11.43 -8.56 -5.16
N GLU A 54 -11.69 -7.80 -4.11
CA GLU A 54 -12.32 -6.47 -4.15
C GLU A 54 -11.28 -5.33 -4.17
N LYS A 55 -10.01 -5.65 -4.21
CA LYS A 55 -8.89 -4.68 -4.22
C LYS A 55 -7.99 -4.88 -5.43
N THR A 56 -7.38 -3.79 -5.83
CA THR A 56 -6.19 -3.80 -6.66
C THR A 56 -4.94 -3.84 -5.76
N GLY A 57 -3.74 -3.74 -6.31
CA GLY A 57 -2.48 -3.68 -5.56
C GLY A 57 -2.33 -2.49 -4.59
N VAL A 58 -3.42 -2.02 -3.97
CA VAL A 58 -3.44 -0.83 -3.08
C VAL A 58 -4.09 -1.17 -1.75
N ILE A 59 -3.35 -0.96 -0.66
CA ILE A 59 -3.84 -1.13 0.71
C ILE A 59 -3.70 0.18 1.47
N THR A 60 -4.83 0.68 1.98
CA THR A 60 -4.88 1.87 2.83
C THR A 60 -5.07 1.46 4.27
N PHE A 61 -4.31 2.05 5.20
CA PHE A 61 -4.30 1.67 6.60
C PHE A 61 -3.91 2.81 7.53
N THR A 62 -4.24 2.67 8.80
CA THR A 62 -3.75 3.51 9.91
C THR A 62 -3.05 2.65 10.95
N ILE A 63 -2.25 3.30 11.80
CA ILE A 63 -1.54 2.67 12.91
C ILE A 63 -1.93 3.42 14.18
N ASP A 64 -2.41 2.71 15.20
CA ASP A 64 -2.86 3.33 16.46
C ASP A 64 -1.76 4.17 17.11
N GLY A 65 -2.11 5.42 17.38
CA GLY A 65 -1.23 6.38 18.07
C GLY A 65 -0.08 6.92 17.20
N VAL A 66 0.04 6.52 15.94
CA VAL A 66 1.10 6.98 15.04
C VAL A 66 0.51 7.83 13.93
N HIS A 67 1.01 9.06 13.80
CA HIS A 67 0.62 9.90 12.67
C HIS A 67 1.12 9.30 11.34
N PRO A 68 0.30 9.26 10.27
CA PRO A 68 0.69 8.64 9.01
C PRO A 68 2.02 9.14 8.41
N HIS A 69 2.34 10.42 8.60
CA HIS A 69 3.59 11.00 8.14
C HIS A 69 4.81 10.42 8.87
N ASP A 70 4.69 10.23 10.18
CA ASP A 70 5.77 9.63 10.99
C ASP A 70 5.97 8.16 10.61
N ALA A 71 4.87 7.42 10.40
CA ALA A 71 4.93 6.05 9.91
C ALA A 71 5.66 5.95 8.57
N ALA A 72 5.35 6.85 7.62
CA ALA A 72 6.02 6.90 6.33
C ALA A 72 7.52 7.22 6.48
N THR A 73 7.88 8.17 7.34
CA THR A 73 9.29 8.55 7.60
C THR A 73 10.08 7.40 8.23
N ILE A 74 9.48 6.67 9.17
CA ILE A 74 10.12 5.51 9.79
C ILE A 74 10.32 4.38 8.78
N LEU A 75 9.31 4.07 7.98
CA LEU A 75 9.41 3.04 6.95
C LEU A 75 10.43 3.41 5.86
N ASP A 76 10.51 4.69 5.48
CA ASP A 76 11.52 5.20 4.55
C ASP A 76 12.96 4.95 5.06
N SER A 77 13.18 5.04 6.36
CA SER A 77 14.49 4.71 6.97
C SER A 77 14.89 3.24 6.80
N PHE A 78 13.94 2.36 6.53
CA PHE A 78 14.16 0.96 6.16
C PHE A 78 14.18 0.72 4.64
N GLY A 79 14.11 1.78 3.82
CA GLY A 79 14.04 1.69 2.37
C GLY A 79 12.66 1.33 1.82
N ILE A 80 11.61 1.48 2.63
CA ILE A 80 10.22 1.19 2.25
C ILE A 80 9.47 2.49 2.00
N ALA A 81 9.14 2.75 0.75
CA ALA A 81 8.38 3.93 0.34
C ALA A 81 6.87 3.66 0.36
N ILE A 82 6.15 4.40 1.19
CA ILE A 82 4.68 4.42 1.22
C ILE A 82 4.18 5.85 1.05
N ARG A 83 2.92 6.02 0.70
CA ARG A 83 2.29 7.34 0.67
C ARG A 83 1.52 7.59 1.96
N SER A 84 1.68 8.80 2.53
CA SER A 84 0.89 9.28 3.67
C SER A 84 0.04 10.50 3.31
N GLY A 85 -1.08 10.72 4.01
CA GLY A 85 -1.92 11.90 3.90
C GLY A 85 -3.35 11.60 3.43
N HIS A 86 -3.95 12.55 2.70
CA HIS A 86 -5.36 12.49 2.28
C HIS A 86 -5.59 11.74 0.94
N HIS A 87 -4.54 11.33 0.24
CA HIS A 87 -4.59 10.60 -1.03
C HIS A 87 -5.43 11.29 -2.14
N CYS A 88 -5.53 12.63 -2.11
CA CYS A 88 -6.41 13.42 -2.97
C CYS A 88 -7.91 13.09 -2.80
N ALA A 89 -8.30 12.53 -1.65
CA ALA A 89 -9.65 12.07 -1.32
C ALA A 89 -10.11 12.61 0.05
N GLN A 90 -9.82 13.86 0.37
CA GLN A 90 -10.13 14.48 1.66
C GLN A 90 -11.61 14.35 2.07
N PRO A 91 -12.61 14.54 1.17
CA PRO A 91 -14.02 14.35 1.53
C PRO A 91 -14.34 12.91 1.95
N LEU A 92 -13.72 11.91 1.31
CA LEU A 92 -13.87 10.51 1.69
C LEU A 92 -13.28 10.24 3.07
N GLY A 93 -12.08 10.76 3.36
CA GLY A 93 -11.47 10.67 4.69
C GLY A 93 -12.37 11.25 5.77
N ALA A 94 -12.94 12.44 5.54
CA ALA A 94 -13.89 13.05 6.47
C ALA A 94 -15.16 12.19 6.68
N HIS A 95 -15.69 11.57 5.62
CA HIS A 95 -16.83 10.66 5.72
C HIS A 95 -16.52 9.42 6.55
N LEU A 96 -15.32 8.86 6.42
CA LEU A 96 -14.86 7.68 7.15
C LEU A 96 -14.34 8.01 8.56
N GLY A 97 -14.28 9.29 8.95
CA GLY A 97 -13.72 9.71 10.23
C GLY A 97 -12.19 9.54 10.32
N VAL A 98 -11.51 9.48 9.17
CA VAL A 98 -10.06 9.32 9.06
C VAL A 98 -9.45 10.60 8.51
N GLU A 99 -8.70 11.33 9.34
CA GLU A 99 -8.08 12.60 8.94
C GLU A 99 -6.97 12.38 7.91
N ALA A 100 -6.11 11.39 8.15
CA ALA A 100 -5.04 11.00 7.24
C ALA A 100 -4.75 9.50 7.38
N SER A 101 -4.20 8.89 6.33
CA SER A 101 -3.88 7.46 6.31
C SER A 101 -2.58 7.16 5.56
N ASN A 102 -2.10 5.96 5.69
CA ASN A 102 -1.00 5.40 4.92
C ASN A 102 -1.53 4.56 3.77
N ARG A 103 -0.78 4.51 2.67
CA ARG A 103 -1.10 3.69 1.50
C ARG A 103 0.15 2.96 1.01
N ALA A 104 0.12 1.64 1.09
CA ALA A 104 1.03 0.77 0.38
C ALA A 104 0.45 0.47 -1.01
N SER A 105 1.30 0.43 -2.03
CA SER A 105 0.91 0.14 -3.41
C SER A 105 1.89 -0.86 -4.00
N PHE A 106 1.37 -1.92 -4.59
CA PHE A 106 2.12 -2.98 -5.26
C PHE A 106 1.79 -2.99 -6.75
N TYR A 107 2.75 -3.38 -7.57
CA TYR A 107 2.55 -3.52 -9.01
C TYR A 107 3.43 -4.64 -9.59
N ILE A 108 3.47 -4.75 -10.90
CA ILE A 108 4.14 -5.80 -11.67
C ILE A 108 5.62 -6.03 -11.34
N TYR A 109 6.28 -5.08 -10.73
CA TYR A 109 7.71 -5.13 -10.37
C TYR A 109 7.95 -5.48 -8.91
N ASN A 110 6.93 -5.53 -8.07
CA ASN A 110 7.09 -5.92 -6.68
C ASN A 110 7.10 -7.44 -6.53
N THR A 111 7.77 -7.92 -5.50
CA THR A 111 7.92 -9.34 -5.19
C THR A 111 7.26 -9.70 -3.85
N GLU A 112 7.05 -11.00 -3.63
CA GLU A 112 6.54 -11.51 -2.36
C GLU A 112 7.51 -11.24 -1.21
N GLU A 113 8.82 -11.29 -1.46
CA GLU A 113 9.86 -11.01 -0.47
C GLU A 113 9.83 -9.54 -0.02
N GLU A 114 9.49 -8.61 -0.93
CA GLU A 114 9.32 -7.20 -0.58
C GLU A 114 8.09 -6.99 0.31
N VAL A 115 7.00 -7.73 0.05
CA VAL A 115 5.81 -7.73 0.92
C VAL A 115 6.15 -8.28 2.30
N ASP A 116 6.88 -9.39 2.38
CA ASP A 116 7.31 -9.97 3.65
C ASP A 116 8.21 -9.00 4.43
N TYR A 117 9.14 -8.35 3.75
CA TYR A 117 10.00 -7.34 4.36
C TYR A 117 9.21 -6.16 4.90
N PHE A 118 8.22 -5.67 4.14
CA PHE A 118 7.29 -4.63 4.62
C PHE A 118 6.57 -5.07 5.89
N LEU A 119 6.00 -6.29 5.90
CA LEU A 119 5.29 -6.85 7.05
C LEU A 119 6.20 -7.05 8.28
N GLU A 120 7.48 -7.38 8.07
CA GLU A 120 8.48 -7.48 9.15
C GLU A 120 8.77 -6.12 9.79
N LYS A 121 8.85 -5.06 8.98
CA LYS A 121 9.20 -3.71 9.47
C LYS A 121 8.02 -2.94 10.02
N LEU A 122 6.81 -3.25 9.58
CA LEU A 122 5.61 -2.53 9.96
C LEU A 122 5.36 -2.45 11.49
N PRO A 123 5.53 -3.53 12.28
CA PRO A 123 5.40 -3.46 13.74
C PRO A 123 6.47 -2.57 14.42
N LEU A 124 7.63 -2.42 13.79
CA LEU A 124 8.72 -1.62 14.35
C LEU A 124 8.40 -0.12 14.37
N VAL A 125 7.42 0.33 13.58
CA VAL A 125 6.99 1.72 13.53
C VAL A 125 6.54 2.20 14.91
N ARG A 126 5.63 1.47 15.57
CA ARG A 126 5.18 1.80 16.94
C ARG A 126 6.31 1.72 17.94
N LYS A 127 7.15 0.71 17.84
CA LYS A 127 8.30 0.53 18.73
C LYS A 127 9.28 1.70 18.65
N GLN A 128 9.55 2.23 17.46
CA GLN A 128 10.40 3.42 17.29
C GLN A 128 9.75 4.69 17.83
N MET A 129 8.43 4.77 17.85
CA MET A 129 7.68 5.86 18.48
C MET A 129 7.62 5.76 20.02
N GLY A 130 8.22 4.71 20.60
CA GLY A 130 8.30 4.53 22.05
C GLY A 130 7.10 3.80 22.67
N PHE A 131 6.20 3.23 21.88
CA PHE A 131 5.14 2.38 22.40
C PHE A 131 5.75 1.04 22.88
N LYS A 132 5.23 0.54 23.99
CA LYS A 132 5.57 -0.76 24.54
C LYS A 132 4.45 -1.72 24.15
N ASP A 133 4.64 -2.42 23.06
CA ASP A 133 3.75 -3.46 22.59
C ASP A 133 4.26 -4.82 23.07
#